data_39decc86fb17eb835d561b05cd9bede7
#
_entry.id   39decc86fb17eb835d561b05cd9bede7
#
_cell.length_a   1.000
_cell.length_b   1.000
_cell.length_c   1.000
_cell.angle_alpha   90.00
_cell.angle_beta   90.00
_cell.angle_gamma   90.00
#
_symmetry.space_group_name_H-M   'P 1'
#
loop_
_entity.id
_entity.type
_entity.pdbx_description
1 polymer ?
#
loop_
_entity_poly.entity_id
_entity_poly.type
_entity_poly.pdbx_seq_one_letter_code
_entity_poly.pdbx_strand_id
1 'polypeptide(L)'
;MIKKLLFLILVFIMVFFISPLVFSQEIPLVLPKITIEAGEASQPQELVLSLQILLLLTILSLAPAILIMVTSFTRIVVVLGFVRNALGSPQIPPTAVVIGLSLFLTFFIMAPTFSQIQDNALSPYLAGSITQEEAMHRGVNSLRDFMFRQTQEKDLALLVSFANLPRPQMRDDIPTHVLIPAFILSELRAAFTLGFLIYIPFLVIDMVVASILMSMGMMMLPPVMISLPFKLLLFVLVDGWDLITRGLTLSFR
;
A
#
# COMPACT_ATOMS: atom_id res chain seq x y z
N MET A 1 -43.29 2.07 -2.23
CA MET A 1 -41.86 2.43 -2.43
C MET A 1 -41.49 3.75 -1.78
N ILE A 2 -42.26 4.81 -1.97
CA ILE A 2 -41.99 6.18 -1.45
C ILE A 2 -41.86 6.24 0.08
N LYS A 3 -42.74 5.52 0.86
CA LYS A 3 -42.66 5.49 2.32
C LYS A 3 -41.39 4.84 2.87
N LYS A 4 -40.82 3.83 2.19
CA LYS A 4 -39.57 3.19 2.59
C LYS A 4 -38.34 4.09 2.27
N LEU A 5 -38.41 4.83 1.16
CA LEU A 5 -37.39 5.81 0.80
C LEU A 5 -37.35 6.97 1.77
N LEU A 6 -38.54 7.49 2.16
CA LEU A 6 -38.66 8.56 3.14
C LEU A 6 -38.16 8.14 4.53
N PHE A 7 -38.43 6.89 4.93
CA PHE A 7 -37.92 6.32 6.18
C PHE A 7 -36.38 6.19 6.18
N LEU A 8 -35.78 5.74 5.07
CA LEU A 8 -34.33 5.68 4.92
C LEU A 8 -33.66 7.04 4.95
N ILE A 9 -34.27 8.05 4.32
CA ILE A 9 -33.77 9.44 4.35
C ILE A 9 -33.89 9.99 5.77
N LEU A 10 -34.98 9.73 6.48
CA LEU A 10 -35.19 10.19 7.86
C LEU A 10 -34.17 9.53 8.82
N VAL A 11 -33.89 8.23 8.67
CA VAL A 11 -32.86 7.51 9.44
C VAL A 11 -31.46 8.06 9.14
N PHE A 12 -31.17 8.36 7.89
CA PHE A 12 -29.88 8.94 7.49
C PHE A 12 -29.68 10.35 8.08
N ILE A 13 -30.72 11.19 8.05
CA ILE A 13 -30.71 12.51 8.67
C ILE A 13 -30.59 12.39 10.20
N MET A 14 -31.27 11.45 10.84
CA MET A 14 -31.20 11.22 12.27
C MET A 14 -29.82 10.76 12.73
N VAL A 15 -29.16 9.88 11.98
CA VAL A 15 -27.78 9.45 12.25
C VAL A 15 -26.79 10.62 12.08
N PHE A 16 -27.01 11.50 11.11
CA PHE A 16 -26.14 12.66 10.86
C PHE A 16 -26.31 13.77 11.93
N PHE A 17 -27.50 13.91 12.52
CA PHE A 17 -27.78 14.93 13.56
C PHE A 17 -27.51 14.45 15.00
N ILE A 18 -27.38 13.14 15.25
CA ILE A 18 -27.07 12.60 16.60
C ILE A 18 -25.56 12.60 16.89
N SER A 19 -24.70 12.84 15.90
CA SER A 19 -23.24 12.82 16.04
C SER A 19 -22.57 13.91 16.90
N PRO A 20 -23.17 15.04 17.29
CA PRO A 20 -22.47 16.04 18.11
C PRO A 20 -22.71 15.95 19.63
N LEU A 21 -23.44 14.95 20.16
CA LEU A 21 -23.88 14.98 21.57
C LEU A 21 -23.19 14.01 22.53
N VAL A 22 -22.19 13.25 22.07
CA VAL A 22 -21.46 12.34 22.97
C VAL A 22 -19.96 12.54 22.82
N PHE A 23 -19.35 12.95 23.90
CA PHE A 23 -17.93 13.18 24.21
C PHE A 23 -17.46 14.64 24.18
N SER A 24 -17.99 15.43 25.13
CA SER A 24 -17.21 16.52 25.71
C SER A 24 -16.50 16.00 26.97
N GLN A 25 -15.51 15.14 26.82
CA GLN A 25 -14.39 15.08 27.75
C GLN A 25 -13.28 15.91 27.12
N GLU A 26 -13.07 17.10 27.66
CA GLU A 26 -11.90 17.91 27.40
C GLU A 26 -10.66 17.16 27.90
N ILE A 27 -10.11 16.30 27.07
CA ILE A 27 -8.70 15.95 27.20
C ILE A 27 -7.97 17.22 26.78
N PRO A 28 -7.20 17.88 27.67
CA PRO A 28 -6.39 19.01 27.26
C PRO A 28 -5.33 18.49 26.29
N LEU A 29 -5.68 18.48 25.02
CA LEU A 29 -4.71 18.26 23.95
C LEU A 29 -3.85 19.52 23.95
N VAL A 30 -2.75 19.51 24.70
CA VAL A 30 -1.73 20.55 24.65
C VAL A 30 -1.05 20.43 23.30
N LEU A 31 -1.72 20.97 22.28
CA LEU A 31 -1.08 21.17 20.98
C LEU A 31 0.01 22.23 21.18
N PRO A 32 1.27 21.94 20.89
CA PRO A 32 2.30 22.94 20.89
C PRO A 32 1.90 24.06 19.92
N LYS A 33 1.75 25.27 20.45
CA LYS A 33 1.41 26.45 19.65
C LYS A 33 2.65 26.81 18.83
N ILE A 34 2.71 26.34 17.59
CA ILE A 34 3.78 26.69 16.66
C ILE A 34 3.41 28.05 16.07
N THR A 35 3.94 29.13 16.66
CA THR A 35 3.93 30.47 16.06
C THR A 35 5.14 30.56 15.14
N ILE A 36 4.90 30.54 13.82
CA ILE A 36 5.94 30.81 12.82
C ILE A 36 5.97 32.34 12.64
N GLU A 37 6.82 33.02 13.40
CA GLU A 37 7.16 34.42 13.12
C GLU A 37 8.31 34.44 12.13
N ALA A 38 8.08 35.04 10.95
CA ALA A 38 9.12 35.30 9.97
C ALA A 38 9.92 36.52 10.43
N GLY A 39 10.88 36.33 11.32
CA GLY A 39 11.85 37.33 11.77
C GLY A 39 13.28 36.87 11.44
N GLU A 40 14.20 37.82 11.38
CA GLU A 40 15.63 37.46 11.32
C GLU A 40 16.00 36.69 12.58
N ALA A 41 16.52 35.48 12.43
CA ALA A 41 16.96 34.63 13.53
C ALA A 41 18.13 35.33 14.27
N SER A 42 17.85 35.90 15.41
CA SER A 42 18.80 36.68 16.20
C SER A 42 19.65 35.81 17.12
N GLN A 43 19.30 34.52 17.29
CA GLN A 43 20.03 33.59 18.18
C GLN A 43 20.23 32.22 17.52
N PRO A 44 21.37 31.54 17.76
CA PRO A 44 21.62 30.18 17.24
C PRO A 44 20.55 29.16 17.59
N GLN A 45 19.84 29.33 18.72
CA GLN A 45 18.77 28.45 19.17
C GLN A 45 17.50 28.54 18.30
N GLU A 46 17.18 29.71 17.76
CA GLU A 46 16.05 29.91 16.82
C GLU A 46 16.32 29.25 15.47
N LEU A 47 17.56 29.26 15.00
CA LEU A 47 18.00 28.55 13.80
C LEU A 47 17.85 27.03 13.97
N VAL A 48 18.25 26.50 15.14
CA VAL A 48 18.11 25.06 15.43
C VAL A 48 16.64 24.66 15.44
N LEU A 49 15.76 25.43 16.07
CA LEU A 49 14.33 25.16 16.10
C LEU A 49 13.71 25.20 14.69
N SER A 50 14.08 26.21 13.88
CA SER A 50 13.60 26.34 12.51
C SER A 50 14.04 25.16 11.62
N LEU A 51 15.29 24.69 11.77
CA LEU A 51 15.80 23.53 11.10
C LEU A 51 15.09 22.24 11.55
N GLN A 52 14.79 22.09 12.84
CA GLN A 52 14.03 20.96 13.36
C GLN A 52 12.60 20.92 12.80
N ILE A 53 11.92 22.06 12.73
CA ILE A 53 10.59 22.16 12.12
C ILE A 53 10.64 21.82 10.63
N LEU A 54 11.62 22.35 9.89
CA LEU A 54 11.80 22.04 8.47
C LEU A 54 12.05 20.55 8.26
N LEU A 55 12.90 19.94 9.07
CA LEU A 55 13.18 18.51 9.03
C LEU A 55 11.91 17.69 9.34
N LEU A 56 11.15 18.08 10.36
CA LEU A 56 9.89 17.42 10.72
C LEU A 56 8.88 17.48 9.56
N LEU A 57 8.70 18.66 8.94
CA LEU A 57 7.82 18.82 7.80
C LEU A 57 8.29 17.99 6.59
N THR A 58 9.59 17.93 6.36
CA THR A 58 10.18 17.10 5.31
C THR A 58 9.89 15.62 5.55
N ILE A 59 10.13 15.12 6.76
CA ILE A 59 9.83 13.73 7.14
C ILE A 59 8.33 13.45 7.00
N LEU A 60 7.48 14.36 7.45
CA LEU A 60 6.01 14.21 7.37
C LEU A 60 5.53 14.19 5.92
N SER A 61 6.13 14.97 5.03
CA SER A 61 5.80 14.96 3.59
C SER A 61 6.27 13.67 2.88
N LEU A 62 7.33 13.03 3.36
CA LEU A 62 7.85 11.76 2.84
C LEU A 62 7.18 10.53 3.45
N ALA A 63 6.51 10.69 4.61
CA ALA A 63 5.91 9.57 5.34
C ALA A 63 4.96 8.70 4.48
N PRO A 64 4.06 9.25 3.63
CA PRO A 64 3.21 8.43 2.76
C PRO A 64 4.01 7.58 1.79
N ALA A 65 5.06 8.14 1.19
CA ALA A 65 5.93 7.42 0.25
C ALA A 65 6.69 6.29 0.95
N ILE A 66 7.22 6.56 2.15
CA ILE A 66 7.92 5.54 2.96
C ILE A 66 6.96 4.42 3.33
N LEU A 67 5.76 4.73 3.83
CA LEU A 67 4.76 3.72 4.19
C LEU A 67 4.39 2.82 3.01
N ILE A 68 4.21 3.39 1.83
CA ILE A 68 3.94 2.64 0.60
C ILE A 68 5.10 1.67 0.30
N MET A 69 6.35 2.12 0.47
CA MET A 69 7.54 1.36 0.13
C MET A 69 7.89 0.24 1.14
N VAL A 70 7.44 0.32 2.40
CA VAL A 70 7.75 -0.67 3.45
C VAL A 70 6.58 -1.60 3.79
N THR A 71 5.48 -1.52 3.02
CA THR A 71 4.28 -2.34 3.23
C THR A 71 3.96 -3.21 2.01
N SER A 72 2.92 -4.02 2.11
CA SER A 72 2.41 -4.84 0.99
C SER A 72 1.81 -4.04 -0.18
N PHE A 73 1.68 -2.72 -0.06
CA PHE A 73 1.02 -1.86 -1.06
C PHE A 73 1.64 -1.98 -2.45
N THR A 74 2.97 -2.00 -2.54
CA THR A 74 3.69 -2.06 -3.82
C THR A 74 3.28 -3.28 -4.65
N ARG A 75 3.28 -4.49 -4.06
CA ARG A 75 2.88 -5.72 -4.75
C ARG A 75 1.42 -5.64 -5.20
N ILE A 76 0.54 -5.20 -4.31
CA ILE A 76 -0.90 -5.17 -4.57
C ILE A 76 -1.24 -4.20 -5.70
N VAL A 77 -0.74 -2.97 -5.65
CA VAL A 77 -1.06 -1.95 -6.67
C VAL A 77 -0.53 -2.33 -8.05
N VAL A 78 0.65 -2.95 -8.11
CA VAL A 78 1.24 -3.42 -9.36
C VAL A 78 0.43 -4.58 -9.94
N VAL A 79 0.07 -5.58 -9.14
CA VAL A 79 -0.77 -6.71 -9.59
C VAL A 79 -2.15 -6.23 -10.08
N LEU A 80 -2.82 -5.36 -9.32
CA LEU A 80 -4.10 -4.79 -9.76
C LEU A 80 -3.96 -3.93 -11.02
N GLY A 81 -2.82 -3.27 -11.22
CA GLY A 81 -2.47 -2.61 -12.48
C GLY A 81 -2.38 -3.59 -13.66
N PHE A 82 -1.75 -4.77 -13.45
CA PHE A 82 -1.73 -5.84 -14.45
C PHE A 82 -3.12 -6.37 -14.77
N VAL A 83 -3.98 -6.57 -13.77
CA VAL A 83 -5.38 -6.98 -13.97
C VAL A 83 -6.12 -5.99 -14.88
N ARG A 84 -6.01 -4.69 -14.60
CA ARG A 84 -6.62 -3.64 -15.41
C ARG A 84 -6.13 -3.70 -16.86
N ASN A 85 -4.82 -3.83 -17.06
CA ASN A 85 -4.24 -3.93 -18.40
C ASN A 85 -4.67 -5.22 -19.12
N ALA A 86 -4.76 -6.34 -18.40
CA ALA A 86 -5.21 -7.63 -18.95
C ALA A 86 -6.64 -7.57 -19.48
N LEU A 87 -7.53 -6.83 -18.81
CA LEU A 87 -8.90 -6.62 -19.25
C LEU A 87 -9.00 -5.79 -20.55
N GLY A 88 -7.91 -5.19 -21.03
CA GLY A 88 -7.87 -4.47 -22.30
C GLY A 88 -8.44 -3.04 -22.26
N SER A 89 -8.76 -2.53 -21.08
CA SER A 89 -9.23 -1.15 -20.91
C SER A 89 -8.35 -0.40 -19.90
N PRO A 90 -7.65 0.67 -20.32
CA PRO A 90 -6.82 1.46 -19.40
C PRO A 90 -7.64 2.29 -18.38
N GLN A 91 -8.97 2.36 -18.55
CA GLN A 91 -9.86 3.17 -17.74
C GLN A 91 -10.74 2.36 -16.77
N ILE A 92 -10.85 1.04 -16.94
CA ILE A 92 -11.72 0.17 -16.15
C ILE A 92 -10.90 -0.95 -15.50
N PRO A 93 -10.87 -1.04 -14.15
CA PRO A 93 -11.45 -0.08 -13.17
C PRO A 93 -10.70 1.26 -13.10
N PRO A 94 -11.38 2.35 -12.67
CA PRO A 94 -10.75 3.67 -12.50
C PRO A 94 -9.55 3.61 -11.55
N THR A 95 -8.53 4.46 -11.78
CA THR A 95 -7.30 4.48 -10.97
C THR A 95 -7.59 4.69 -9.48
N ALA A 96 -8.56 5.55 -9.13
CA ALA A 96 -8.95 5.77 -7.75
C ALA A 96 -9.47 4.49 -7.07
N VAL A 97 -10.22 3.64 -7.80
CA VAL A 97 -10.71 2.34 -7.30
C VAL A 97 -9.55 1.38 -7.08
N VAL A 98 -8.61 1.31 -8.03
CA VAL A 98 -7.41 0.46 -7.90
C VAL A 98 -6.58 0.86 -6.68
N ILE A 99 -6.33 2.16 -6.50
CA ILE A 99 -5.58 2.68 -5.35
C ILE A 99 -6.35 2.40 -4.05
N GLY A 100 -7.65 2.71 -4.01
CA GLY A 100 -8.48 2.46 -2.83
C GLY A 100 -8.49 0.99 -2.41
N LEU A 101 -8.71 0.08 -3.37
CA LEU A 101 -8.67 -1.36 -3.11
C LEU A 101 -7.28 -1.81 -2.64
N SER A 102 -6.20 -1.27 -3.26
CA SER A 102 -4.82 -1.55 -2.83
C SER A 102 -4.58 -1.14 -1.39
N LEU A 103 -5.07 0.02 -0.96
CA LEU A 103 -4.96 0.48 0.42
C LEU A 103 -5.73 -0.42 1.38
N PHE A 104 -6.98 -0.78 1.08
CA PHE A 104 -7.77 -1.67 1.93
C PHE A 104 -7.11 -3.04 2.09
N LEU A 105 -6.66 -3.64 0.99
CA LEU A 105 -5.95 -4.93 1.05
C LEU A 105 -4.62 -4.79 1.81
N THR A 106 -3.91 -3.67 1.67
CA THR A 106 -2.70 -3.40 2.45
C THR A 106 -2.99 -3.38 3.95
N PHE A 107 -4.00 -2.64 4.39
CA PHE A 107 -4.40 -2.63 5.80
C PHE A 107 -4.77 -4.02 6.31
N PHE A 108 -5.49 -4.79 5.51
CA PHE A 108 -5.88 -6.16 5.85
C PHE A 108 -4.66 -7.09 6.01
N ILE A 109 -3.73 -7.06 5.06
CA ILE A 109 -2.52 -7.91 5.07
C ILE A 109 -1.55 -7.47 6.16
N MET A 110 -1.41 -6.16 6.39
CA MET A 110 -0.52 -5.59 7.39
C MET A 110 -1.10 -5.60 8.82
N ALA A 111 -2.38 -5.97 9.00
CA ALA A 111 -3.03 -5.96 10.31
C ALA A 111 -2.24 -6.69 11.41
N PRO A 112 -1.67 -7.89 11.20
CA PRO A 112 -0.87 -8.55 12.23
C PRO A 112 0.42 -7.78 12.56
N THR A 113 1.06 -7.14 11.59
CA THR A 113 2.25 -6.32 11.81
C THR A 113 1.90 -5.04 12.59
N PHE A 114 0.78 -4.40 12.28
CA PHE A 114 0.30 -3.23 13.02
C PHE A 114 -0.08 -3.58 14.46
N SER A 115 -0.72 -4.74 14.69
CA SER A 115 -0.99 -5.24 16.05
C SER A 115 0.32 -5.43 16.82
N GLN A 116 1.35 -6.03 16.22
CA GLN A 116 2.66 -6.18 16.85
C GLN A 116 3.30 -4.83 17.23
N ILE A 117 3.18 -3.82 16.37
CA ILE A 117 3.67 -2.46 16.66
C ILE A 117 2.88 -1.86 17.83
N GLN A 118 1.57 -2.03 17.85
CA GLN A 118 0.72 -1.54 18.92
C GLN A 118 1.09 -2.19 20.26
N ASP A 119 1.20 -3.52 20.30
CA ASP A 119 1.40 -4.28 21.53
C ASP A 119 2.82 -4.17 22.07
N ASN A 120 3.84 -4.15 21.19
CA ASN A 120 5.24 -4.19 21.59
C ASN A 120 5.89 -2.81 21.71
N ALA A 121 5.33 -1.78 21.05
CA ALA A 121 5.92 -0.45 21.03
C ALA A 121 4.97 0.63 21.58
N LEU A 122 3.80 0.80 20.95
CA LEU A 122 2.92 1.93 21.26
C LEU A 122 2.28 1.82 22.66
N SER A 123 1.68 0.68 22.99
CA SER A 123 1.01 0.47 24.27
C SER A 123 1.98 0.56 25.47
N PRO A 124 3.19 -0.06 25.43
CA PRO A 124 4.18 0.10 26.49
C PRO A 124 4.70 1.54 26.63
N TYR A 125 4.84 2.26 25.50
CA TYR A 125 5.25 3.67 25.53
C TYR A 125 4.19 4.56 26.19
N LEU A 126 2.91 4.40 25.81
CA LEU A 126 1.79 5.13 26.40
C LEU A 126 1.59 4.81 27.88
N ALA A 127 1.94 3.60 28.30
CA ALA A 127 1.95 3.20 29.71
C ALA A 127 3.16 3.72 30.49
N GLY A 128 4.11 4.42 29.83
CA GLY A 128 5.32 4.94 30.46
C GLY A 128 6.35 3.87 30.85
N SER A 129 6.21 2.62 30.35
CA SER A 129 7.09 1.50 30.70
C SER A 129 8.38 1.44 29.87
N ILE A 130 8.40 2.11 28.72
CA ILE A 130 9.56 2.21 27.82
C ILE A 130 9.77 3.66 27.36
N THR A 131 11.00 3.97 26.96
CA THR A 131 11.35 5.28 26.40
C THR A 131 10.85 5.42 24.95
N GLN A 132 10.80 6.66 24.45
CA GLN A 132 10.46 6.94 23.05
C GLN A 132 11.44 6.26 22.09
N GLU A 133 12.73 6.25 22.40
CA GLU A 133 13.77 5.61 21.59
C GLU A 133 13.55 4.10 21.50
N GLU A 134 13.26 3.45 22.61
CA GLU A 134 12.96 2.03 22.66
C GLU A 134 11.66 1.68 21.91
N ALA A 135 10.62 2.51 22.04
CA ALA A 135 9.37 2.34 21.30
C ALA A 135 9.60 2.43 19.78
N MET A 136 10.38 3.43 19.34
CA MET A 136 10.75 3.58 17.94
C MET A 136 11.52 2.35 17.43
N HIS A 137 12.50 1.89 18.18
CA HIS A 137 13.30 0.71 17.83
C HIS A 137 12.42 -0.54 17.69
N ARG A 138 11.53 -0.81 18.64
CA ARG A 138 10.60 -1.96 18.59
C ARG A 138 9.60 -1.85 17.42
N GLY A 139 9.07 -0.66 17.16
CA GLY A 139 8.18 -0.41 16.04
C GLY A 139 8.85 -0.65 14.68
N VAL A 140 10.07 -0.14 14.50
CA VAL A 140 10.88 -0.39 13.30
C VAL A 140 11.21 -1.87 13.13
N ASN A 141 11.54 -2.58 14.21
CA ASN A 141 11.85 -4.01 14.16
C ASN A 141 10.63 -4.83 13.71
N SER A 142 9.43 -4.50 14.13
CA SER A 142 8.20 -5.18 13.65
C SER A 142 8.01 -5.02 12.13
N LEU A 143 8.31 -3.83 11.57
CA LEU A 143 8.30 -3.62 10.11
C LEU A 143 9.46 -4.36 9.43
N ARG A 144 10.65 -4.37 10.01
CA ARG A 144 11.81 -5.12 9.49
C ARG A 144 11.50 -6.62 9.39
N ASP A 145 10.86 -7.19 10.42
CA ASP A 145 10.46 -8.58 10.41
C ASP A 145 9.48 -8.91 9.27
N PHE A 146 8.53 -8.01 8.99
CA PHE A 146 7.67 -8.15 7.83
C PHE A 146 8.47 -8.11 6.53
N MET A 147 9.33 -7.11 6.35
CA MET A 147 10.15 -6.97 5.14
C MET A 147 11.08 -8.18 4.94
N PHE A 148 11.72 -8.71 5.99
CA PHE A 148 12.58 -9.89 5.89
C PHE A 148 11.83 -11.15 5.45
N ARG A 149 10.58 -11.33 5.92
CA ARG A 149 9.76 -12.48 5.48
C ARG A 149 9.42 -12.43 4.00
N GLN A 150 9.31 -11.24 3.43
CA GLN A 150 8.92 -11.03 2.03
C GLN A 150 10.11 -10.82 1.09
N THR A 151 11.31 -10.59 1.62
CA THR A 151 12.51 -10.35 0.80
C THR A 151 13.15 -11.68 0.40
N GLN A 152 13.41 -11.85 -0.90
CA GLN A 152 14.13 -13.01 -1.41
C GLN A 152 15.62 -12.90 -1.08
N GLU A 153 16.23 -14.02 -0.67
CA GLU A 153 17.66 -14.04 -0.28
C GLU A 153 18.58 -13.51 -1.38
N LYS A 154 18.29 -13.80 -2.65
CA LYS A 154 19.10 -13.31 -3.78
C LYS A 154 19.07 -11.79 -3.93
N ASP A 155 17.91 -11.15 -3.68
CA ASP A 155 17.77 -9.70 -3.79
C ASP A 155 18.45 -9.03 -2.60
N LEU A 156 18.35 -9.64 -1.42
CA LEU A 156 19.06 -9.19 -0.22
C LEU A 156 20.59 -9.30 -0.39
N ALA A 157 21.08 -10.45 -0.86
CA ALA A 157 22.51 -10.66 -1.10
C ALA A 157 23.09 -9.68 -2.13
N LEU A 158 22.31 -9.35 -3.17
CA LEU A 158 22.69 -8.35 -4.18
C LEU A 158 22.92 -6.98 -3.52
N LEU A 159 21.98 -6.51 -2.70
CA LEU A 159 22.07 -5.18 -2.07
C LEU A 159 23.16 -5.14 -0.98
N VAL A 160 23.33 -6.22 -0.23
CA VAL A 160 24.43 -6.37 0.74
C VAL A 160 25.78 -6.26 0.04
N SER A 161 25.94 -6.91 -1.14
CA SER A 161 27.18 -6.82 -1.92
C SER A 161 27.45 -5.42 -2.44
N PHE A 162 26.43 -4.69 -2.89
CA PHE A 162 26.58 -3.29 -3.34
C PHE A 162 26.90 -2.32 -2.21
N ALA A 163 26.42 -2.60 -1.01
CA ALA A 163 26.74 -1.82 0.18
C ALA A 163 28.14 -2.09 0.74
N ASN A 164 28.92 -3.00 0.15
CA ASN A 164 30.24 -3.45 0.62
C ASN A 164 30.24 -3.89 2.09
N LEU A 165 29.12 -4.44 2.55
CA LEU A 165 28.99 -4.96 3.91
C LEU A 165 29.69 -6.32 4.03
N PRO A 166 30.31 -6.64 5.18
CA PRO A 166 30.76 -8.00 5.47
C PRO A 166 29.55 -8.93 5.42
N ARG A 167 29.78 -10.20 5.12
CA ARG A 167 28.69 -11.19 5.04
C ARG A 167 27.91 -11.24 6.34
N PRO A 168 26.63 -10.84 6.36
CA PRO A 168 25.83 -10.80 7.58
C PRO A 168 25.64 -12.19 8.14
N GLN A 169 25.77 -12.33 9.46
CA GLN A 169 25.51 -13.61 10.16
C GLN A 169 24.08 -13.64 10.72
N MET A 170 23.54 -12.48 11.07
CA MET A 170 22.21 -12.30 11.63
C MET A 170 21.42 -11.26 10.83
N ARG A 171 20.10 -11.28 10.97
CA ARG A 171 19.22 -10.27 10.34
C ARG A 171 19.50 -8.85 10.85
N ASP A 172 19.92 -8.74 12.10
CA ASP A 172 20.24 -7.45 12.74
C ASP A 172 21.50 -6.79 12.16
N ASP A 173 22.40 -7.58 11.58
CA ASP A 173 23.60 -7.07 10.91
C ASP A 173 23.28 -6.31 9.62
N ILE A 174 22.06 -6.44 9.09
CA ILE A 174 21.64 -5.82 7.84
C ILE A 174 20.98 -4.47 8.14
N PRO A 175 21.57 -3.34 7.73
CA PRO A 175 20.98 -2.04 7.95
C PRO A 175 19.65 -1.87 7.22
N THR A 176 18.72 -1.09 7.80
CA THR A 176 17.39 -0.85 7.22
C THR A 176 17.45 -0.20 5.83
N HIS A 177 18.43 0.68 5.59
CA HIS A 177 18.63 1.32 4.28
C HIS A 177 19.06 0.34 3.16
N VAL A 178 19.57 -0.85 3.51
CA VAL A 178 19.85 -1.95 2.57
C VAL A 178 18.65 -2.88 2.43
N LEU A 179 17.94 -3.13 3.53
CA LEU A 179 16.76 -3.99 3.54
C LEU A 179 15.60 -3.41 2.71
N ILE A 180 15.30 -2.11 2.84
CA ILE A 180 14.19 -1.47 2.12
C ILE A 180 14.29 -1.65 0.60
N PRO A 181 15.40 -1.29 -0.08
CA PRO A 181 15.49 -1.50 -1.53
C PRO A 181 15.50 -2.99 -1.92
N ALA A 182 16.08 -3.88 -1.10
CA ALA A 182 16.01 -5.32 -1.34
C ALA A 182 14.57 -5.84 -1.28
N PHE A 183 13.81 -5.37 -0.30
CA PHE A 183 12.38 -5.68 -0.14
C PHE A 183 11.58 -5.17 -1.36
N ILE A 184 11.77 -3.91 -1.78
CA ILE A 184 11.07 -3.33 -2.94
C ILE A 184 11.35 -4.15 -4.21
N LEU A 185 12.61 -4.55 -4.44
CA LEU A 185 12.97 -5.41 -5.57
C LEU A 185 12.23 -6.75 -5.52
N SER A 186 12.18 -7.38 -4.35
CA SER A 186 11.47 -8.65 -4.15
C SER A 186 9.96 -8.50 -4.35
N GLU A 187 9.37 -7.42 -3.84
CA GLU A 187 7.95 -7.10 -4.03
C GLU A 187 7.61 -6.88 -5.51
N LEU A 188 8.42 -6.11 -6.23
CA LEU A 188 8.25 -5.92 -7.67
C LEU A 188 8.36 -7.23 -8.43
N ARG A 189 9.36 -8.06 -8.13
CA ARG A 189 9.52 -9.38 -8.76
C ARG A 189 8.30 -10.27 -8.51
N ALA A 190 7.82 -10.34 -7.28
CA ALA A 190 6.63 -11.11 -6.92
C ALA A 190 5.39 -10.56 -7.65
N ALA A 191 5.24 -9.24 -7.69
CA ALA A 191 4.14 -8.57 -8.38
C ALA A 191 4.14 -8.85 -9.89
N PHE A 192 5.30 -8.78 -10.54
CA PHE A 192 5.44 -9.09 -11.97
C PHE A 192 5.13 -10.56 -12.25
N THR A 193 5.61 -11.47 -11.40
CA THR A 193 5.32 -12.91 -11.56
C THR A 193 3.83 -13.19 -11.44
N LEU A 194 3.16 -12.68 -10.40
CA LEU A 194 1.72 -12.84 -10.20
C LEU A 194 0.91 -12.15 -11.32
N GLY A 195 1.30 -10.92 -11.65
CA GLY A 195 0.65 -10.15 -12.70
C GLY A 195 0.73 -10.83 -14.06
N PHE A 196 1.88 -11.41 -14.39
CA PHE A 196 2.07 -12.16 -15.63
C PHE A 196 1.19 -13.42 -15.66
N LEU A 197 1.14 -14.19 -14.57
CA LEU A 197 0.27 -15.37 -14.48
C LEU A 197 -1.20 -15.03 -14.71
N ILE A 198 -1.67 -13.91 -14.13
CA ILE A 198 -3.02 -13.41 -14.34
C ILE A 198 -3.23 -12.96 -15.80
N TYR A 199 -2.21 -12.43 -16.45
CA TYR A 199 -2.28 -11.91 -17.80
C TYR A 199 -2.41 -13.01 -18.87
N ILE A 200 -1.82 -14.19 -18.65
CA ILE A 200 -1.77 -15.30 -19.63
C ILE A 200 -3.14 -15.65 -20.23
N PRO A 201 -4.22 -15.93 -19.46
CA PRO A 201 -5.49 -16.32 -20.04
C PRO A 201 -6.11 -15.24 -20.95
N PHE A 202 -5.91 -13.98 -20.62
CA PHE A 202 -6.38 -12.85 -21.43
C PHE A 202 -5.58 -12.67 -22.72
N LEU A 203 -4.28 -12.95 -22.68
CA LEU A 203 -3.41 -12.94 -23.85
C LEU A 203 -3.81 -14.06 -24.83
N VAL A 204 -4.19 -15.23 -24.33
CA VAL A 204 -4.70 -16.32 -25.17
C VAL A 204 -5.97 -15.89 -25.91
N ILE A 205 -6.92 -15.21 -25.23
CA ILE A 205 -8.12 -14.68 -25.87
C ILE A 205 -7.75 -13.68 -26.98
N ASP A 206 -6.82 -12.76 -26.72
CA ASP A 206 -6.36 -11.79 -27.72
C ASP A 206 -5.80 -12.50 -28.97
N MET A 207 -4.97 -13.53 -28.77
CA MET A 207 -4.38 -14.27 -29.88
C MET A 207 -5.42 -15.04 -30.70
N VAL A 208 -6.40 -15.68 -30.04
CA VAL A 208 -7.48 -16.41 -30.73
C VAL A 208 -8.31 -15.43 -31.54
N VAL A 209 -8.76 -14.32 -30.96
CA VAL A 209 -9.55 -13.30 -31.66
C VAL A 209 -8.75 -12.70 -32.82
N ALA A 210 -7.49 -12.38 -32.64
CA ALA A 210 -6.63 -11.85 -33.68
C ALA A 210 -6.49 -12.85 -34.85
N SER A 211 -6.31 -14.14 -34.57
CA SER A 211 -6.19 -15.18 -35.58
C SER A 211 -7.49 -15.32 -36.42
N ILE A 212 -8.66 -15.27 -35.76
CA ILE A 212 -9.97 -15.32 -36.44
C ILE A 212 -10.14 -14.09 -37.35
N LEU A 213 -9.88 -12.88 -36.83
CA LEU A 213 -10.02 -11.65 -37.62
C LEU A 213 -9.10 -11.65 -38.86
N MET A 214 -7.85 -12.08 -38.68
CA MET A 214 -6.90 -12.20 -39.79
C MET A 214 -7.37 -13.21 -40.85
N SER A 215 -7.90 -14.37 -40.42
CA SER A 215 -8.40 -15.39 -41.36
C SER A 215 -9.61 -14.91 -42.16
N MET A 216 -10.41 -13.99 -41.59
CA MET A 216 -11.56 -13.35 -42.27
C MET A 216 -11.15 -12.14 -43.13
N GLY A 217 -9.87 -11.79 -43.22
CA GLY A 217 -9.37 -10.65 -43.97
C GLY A 217 -9.62 -9.28 -43.30
N MET A 218 -10.08 -9.26 -42.05
CA MET A 218 -10.40 -8.02 -41.30
C MET A 218 -9.17 -7.44 -40.59
N MET A 219 -8.12 -7.14 -41.36
CA MET A 219 -6.84 -6.64 -40.79
C MET A 219 -6.93 -5.23 -40.19
N MET A 220 -7.92 -4.42 -40.57
CA MET A 220 -8.06 -3.05 -40.09
C MET A 220 -8.76 -2.94 -38.73
N LEU A 221 -9.40 -4.00 -38.23
CA LEU A 221 -10.06 -3.98 -36.91
C LEU A 221 -9.05 -4.28 -35.79
N PRO A 222 -8.96 -3.42 -34.77
CA PRO A 222 -8.06 -3.69 -33.65
C PRO A 222 -8.56 -4.89 -32.83
N PRO A 223 -7.81 -6.02 -32.78
CA PRO A 223 -8.24 -7.24 -32.09
C PRO A 223 -8.60 -7.04 -30.62
N VAL A 224 -7.89 -6.14 -29.93
CA VAL A 224 -8.11 -5.85 -28.50
C VAL A 224 -9.52 -5.32 -28.23
N MET A 225 -10.10 -4.54 -29.15
CA MET A 225 -11.46 -4.03 -29.00
C MET A 225 -12.51 -5.13 -29.15
N ILE A 226 -12.25 -6.09 -30.03
CA ILE A 226 -13.15 -7.22 -30.26
C ILE A 226 -13.03 -8.29 -29.17
N SER A 227 -11.85 -8.45 -28.60
CA SER A 227 -11.59 -9.41 -27.51
C SER A 227 -12.14 -8.95 -26.15
N LEU A 228 -12.32 -7.65 -25.94
CA LEU A 228 -12.73 -7.06 -24.66
C LEU A 228 -13.99 -7.70 -24.05
N PRO A 229 -15.12 -7.88 -24.79
CA PRO A 229 -16.30 -8.55 -24.24
C PRO A 229 -16.01 -9.99 -23.75
N PHE A 230 -15.19 -10.74 -24.48
CA PHE A 230 -14.82 -12.11 -24.11
C PHE A 230 -13.94 -12.16 -22.88
N LYS A 231 -13.02 -11.19 -22.71
CA LYS A 231 -12.21 -11.03 -21.51
C LYS A 231 -13.05 -10.73 -20.28
N LEU A 232 -13.99 -9.79 -20.40
CA LEU A 232 -14.91 -9.46 -19.32
C LEU A 232 -15.80 -10.65 -18.95
N LEU A 233 -16.32 -11.37 -19.95
CA LEU A 233 -17.12 -12.57 -19.71
C LEU A 233 -16.32 -13.64 -18.97
N LEU A 234 -15.10 -13.94 -19.42
CA LEU A 234 -14.21 -14.90 -18.74
C LEU A 234 -13.97 -14.46 -17.28
N PHE A 235 -13.62 -13.17 -17.08
CA PHE A 235 -13.32 -12.63 -15.76
C PHE A 235 -14.49 -12.79 -14.79
N VAL A 236 -15.73 -12.56 -15.26
CA VAL A 236 -16.94 -12.74 -14.45
C VAL A 236 -17.22 -14.22 -14.19
N LEU A 237 -17.07 -15.09 -15.20
CA LEU A 237 -17.34 -16.52 -15.07
C LEU A 237 -16.42 -17.23 -14.08
N VAL A 238 -15.16 -16.81 -13.99
CA VAL A 238 -14.18 -17.41 -13.06
C VAL A 238 -14.15 -16.73 -11.69
N ASP A 239 -15.05 -15.79 -11.42
CA ASP A 239 -15.01 -14.93 -10.23
C ASP A 239 -13.63 -14.29 -10.02
N GLY A 240 -13.19 -13.54 -11.05
CA GLY A 240 -11.83 -13.01 -11.13
C GLY A 240 -11.42 -12.16 -9.93
N TRP A 241 -12.35 -11.41 -9.31
CA TRP A 241 -12.03 -10.61 -8.12
C TRP A 241 -11.71 -11.47 -6.90
N ASP A 242 -12.45 -12.56 -6.66
CA ASP A 242 -12.16 -13.50 -5.58
C ASP A 242 -10.81 -14.18 -5.80
N LEU A 243 -10.56 -14.67 -7.01
CA LEU A 243 -9.31 -15.33 -7.37
C LEU A 243 -8.08 -14.41 -7.17
N ILE A 244 -8.16 -13.15 -7.60
CA ILE A 244 -7.07 -12.17 -7.44
C ILE A 244 -6.86 -11.83 -5.97
N THR A 245 -7.93 -11.57 -5.23
CA THR A 245 -7.85 -11.21 -3.81
C THR A 245 -7.27 -12.34 -2.97
N ARG A 246 -7.69 -13.58 -3.23
CA ARG A 246 -7.11 -14.80 -2.59
C ARG A 246 -5.64 -14.98 -2.98
N GLY A 247 -5.32 -14.90 -4.27
CA GLY A 247 -3.95 -15.03 -4.77
C GLY A 247 -3.01 -14.01 -4.14
N LEU A 248 -3.42 -12.75 -4.08
CA LEU A 248 -2.67 -11.69 -3.40
C LEU A 248 -2.49 -11.99 -1.91
N THR A 249 -3.57 -12.29 -1.20
CA THR A 249 -3.51 -12.53 0.26
C THR A 249 -2.63 -13.74 0.59
N LEU A 250 -2.75 -14.83 -0.18
CA LEU A 250 -1.93 -16.04 0.01
C LEU A 250 -0.46 -15.83 -0.32
N SER A 251 -0.13 -14.88 -1.20
CA SER A 251 1.26 -14.58 -1.58
C SER A 251 2.09 -13.93 -0.49
N PHE A 252 1.46 -13.50 0.61
CA PHE A 252 2.13 -12.90 1.79
C PHE A 252 2.23 -13.84 2.99
N ARG A 253 1.75 -15.08 2.85
CA ARG A 253 1.83 -16.12 3.90
C ARG A 253 3.11 -16.89 3.87
#